data_4a50452fbe946ae2a89c654c7b449934
#
_entry.id   4a50452fbe946ae2a89c654c7b449934
#
_cell.length_a   1.000
_cell.length_b   1.000
_cell.length_c   1.000
_cell.angle_alpha   90.00
_cell.angle_beta   90.00
_cell.angle_gamma   90.00
#
_symmetry.space_group_name_H-M   'P 1'
#
loop_
_entity.id
_entity.type
_entity.pdbx_description
1 polymer ?
#
loop_
_entity_poly.entity_id
_entity_poly.type
_entity_poly.pdbx_seq_one_letter_code
_entity_poly.pdbx_strand_id
1 'polypeptide(L)'
;MNKAQIFKTLKSLKGFDKSLQHDSFEKSKKNSDKPFQKYEFLGDRVLGLVISEYLIATFSHNTLDEISRRFIHLVNTNTLAKIFKKNNLGDIFKHQLDPNSNKNSVYADALESLIGFSYTRKGLDFSKELIMELWQDELNTLPQKDPKTFIQEYCQKKYKTI
;
A
#
# COMPACT_ATOMS: atom_id res chain seq x y z
N MET A 1 12.29 13.53 5.41
CA MET A 1 12.93 12.76 6.54
C MET A 1 13.45 11.44 6.00
N ASN A 2 14.51 10.84 6.63
CA ASN A 2 14.90 9.48 6.26
C ASN A 2 14.04 8.43 7.00
N LYS A 3 14.05 7.20 6.52
CA LYS A 3 13.25 6.09 7.04
C LYS A 3 13.39 5.89 8.57
N ALA A 4 14.61 5.96 9.11
CA ALA A 4 14.83 5.78 10.54
C ALA A 4 14.15 6.86 11.38
N GLN A 5 14.19 8.11 10.93
CA GLN A 5 13.53 9.22 11.60
C GLN A 5 12.00 9.10 11.53
N ILE A 6 11.45 8.71 10.38
CA ILE A 6 10.02 8.48 10.19
C ILE A 6 9.52 7.41 11.17
N PHE A 7 10.18 6.24 11.21
CA PHE A 7 9.78 5.15 12.12
C PHE A 7 10.01 5.51 13.60
N LYS A 8 11.06 6.25 13.94
CA LYS A 8 11.25 6.74 15.31
C LYS A 8 10.09 7.62 15.74
N THR A 9 9.66 8.54 14.86
CA THR A 9 8.49 9.40 15.11
C THR A 9 7.22 8.58 15.28
N LEU A 10 6.92 7.65 14.36
CA LEU A 10 5.71 6.81 14.43
C LEU A 10 5.65 5.99 15.72
N LYS A 11 6.77 5.34 16.10
CA LYS A 11 6.86 4.53 17.32
C LYS A 11 6.62 5.33 18.60
N SER A 12 6.90 6.63 18.61
CA SER A 12 6.65 7.50 19.77
C SER A 12 5.18 7.91 19.92
N LEU A 13 4.34 7.69 18.91
CA LEU A 13 2.95 8.12 18.93
C LEU A 13 2.05 7.09 19.64
N LYS A 14 1.15 7.61 20.50
CA LYS A 14 0.16 6.78 21.20
C LYS A 14 -0.72 6.03 20.20
N GLY A 15 -0.78 4.72 20.33
CA GLY A 15 -1.61 3.85 19.49
C GLY A 15 -0.87 3.23 18.30
N PHE A 16 0.42 3.46 18.15
CA PHE A 16 1.24 2.82 17.11
C PHE A 16 1.12 1.29 17.13
N ASP A 17 1.22 0.67 18.31
CA ASP A 17 1.09 -0.79 18.44
C ASP A 17 -0.27 -1.33 17.92
N LYS A 18 -1.34 -0.53 18.10
CA LYS A 18 -2.69 -0.92 17.64
C LYS A 18 -2.84 -0.83 16.12
N SER A 19 -2.09 0.04 15.45
CA SER A 19 -2.09 0.13 13.99
C SER A 19 -1.39 -1.06 13.32
N LEU A 20 -0.58 -1.78 14.07
CA LEU A 20 0.15 -2.97 13.62
C LEU A 20 -0.28 -4.24 14.37
N GLN A 21 -1.50 -4.27 14.85
CA GLN A 21 -2.09 -5.42 15.53
C GLN A 21 -3.32 -5.88 14.75
N HIS A 22 -3.16 -6.97 13.99
CA HIS A 22 -4.24 -7.57 13.21
C HIS A 22 -5.35 -8.10 14.14
N ASP A 23 -6.59 -8.06 13.67
CA ASP A 23 -7.77 -8.48 14.45
C ASP A 23 -7.71 -9.93 14.93
N SER A 24 -6.97 -10.81 14.24
CA SER A 24 -6.74 -12.19 14.69
C SER A 24 -5.98 -12.29 16.00
N PHE A 25 -5.25 -11.26 16.39
CA PHE A 25 -4.44 -11.27 17.62
C PHE A 25 -5.29 -11.12 18.90
N GLU A 26 -6.40 -10.40 18.82
CA GLU A 26 -7.33 -10.22 19.96
C GLU A 26 -8.73 -10.71 19.60
N LYS A 27 -8.99 -12.01 19.74
CA LYS A 27 -10.30 -12.65 19.44
C LYS A 27 -11.47 -12.19 20.32
N SER A 28 -11.21 -11.47 21.42
CA SER A 28 -12.21 -11.16 22.46
C SER A 28 -12.85 -9.78 22.37
N LYS A 29 -12.41 -8.90 21.47
CA LYS A 29 -12.98 -7.55 21.36
C LYS A 29 -14.25 -7.53 20.51
N LYS A 30 -15.30 -6.85 21.03
CA LYS A 30 -16.52 -6.56 20.27
C LYS A 30 -16.18 -5.84 18.96
N ASN A 31 -16.92 -6.13 17.90
CA ASN A 31 -16.72 -5.59 16.54
C ASN A 31 -16.62 -4.05 16.44
N SER A 32 -17.04 -3.31 17.44
CA SER A 32 -17.06 -1.85 17.46
C SER A 32 -15.70 -1.16 17.64
N ASP A 33 -14.68 -1.89 18.11
CA ASP A 33 -13.39 -1.28 18.47
C ASP A 33 -12.22 -1.99 17.77
N LYS A 34 -12.21 -1.92 16.43
CA LYS A 34 -11.16 -2.47 15.56
C LYS A 34 -10.37 -1.34 14.88
N PRO A 35 -9.42 -0.72 15.58
CA PRO A 35 -8.68 0.41 15.05
C PRO A 35 -7.85 0.03 13.81
N PHE A 36 -7.36 -1.21 13.73
CA PHE A 36 -6.60 -1.72 12.59
C PHE A 36 -7.38 -1.58 11.29
N GLN A 37 -8.60 -2.12 11.19
CA GLN A 37 -9.43 -2.03 9.99
C GLN A 37 -9.80 -0.59 9.60
N LYS A 38 -10.00 0.28 10.60
CA LYS A 38 -10.30 1.69 10.32
C LYS A 38 -9.08 2.42 9.72
N TYR A 39 -7.91 2.10 10.23
CA TYR A 39 -6.66 2.66 9.67
C TYR A 39 -6.35 2.07 8.29
N GLU A 40 -6.54 0.77 8.08
CA GLU A 40 -6.43 0.10 6.78
C GLU A 40 -7.32 0.79 5.73
N PHE A 41 -8.63 0.92 6.04
CA PHE A 41 -9.58 1.58 5.14
C PHE A 41 -9.14 3.01 4.76
N LEU A 42 -8.67 3.78 5.74
CA LEU A 42 -8.20 5.15 5.49
C LEU A 42 -6.87 5.15 4.73
N GLY A 43 -5.97 4.25 5.09
CA GLY A 43 -4.63 4.15 4.50
C GLY A 43 -4.64 3.81 3.02
N ASP A 44 -5.51 2.90 2.59
CA ASP A 44 -5.72 2.60 1.17
C ASP A 44 -6.10 3.86 0.37
N ARG A 45 -6.99 4.71 0.89
CA ARG A 45 -7.39 5.98 0.24
C ARG A 45 -6.25 7.00 0.19
N VAL A 46 -5.49 7.11 1.29
CA VAL A 46 -4.32 8.00 1.36
C VAL A 46 -3.22 7.53 0.41
N LEU A 47 -2.95 6.22 0.37
CA LEU A 47 -1.99 5.62 -0.56
C LEU A 47 -2.39 5.93 -2.00
N GLY A 48 -3.65 5.66 -2.36
CA GLY A 48 -4.16 5.93 -3.70
C GLY A 48 -4.03 7.39 -4.11
N LEU A 49 -4.35 8.33 -3.21
CA LEU A 49 -4.20 9.77 -3.45
C LEU A 49 -2.73 10.15 -3.70
N VAL A 50 -1.83 9.74 -2.81
CA VAL A 50 -0.41 10.11 -2.87
C VAL A 50 0.28 9.52 -4.11
N ILE A 51 0.00 8.26 -4.44
CA ILE A 51 0.56 7.61 -5.63
C ILE A 51 -0.01 8.26 -6.90
N SER A 52 -1.30 8.60 -6.95
CA SER A 52 -1.89 9.30 -8.10
C SER A 52 -1.25 10.66 -8.33
N GLU A 53 -1.08 11.46 -7.26
CA GLU A 53 -0.41 12.76 -7.33
C GLU A 53 1.03 12.63 -7.86
N TYR A 54 1.78 11.68 -7.31
CA TYR A 54 3.15 11.40 -7.74
C TYR A 54 3.23 11.04 -9.22
N LEU A 55 2.37 10.12 -9.68
CA LEU A 55 2.38 9.64 -11.06
C LEU A 55 2.04 10.75 -12.05
N ILE A 56 1.03 11.58 -11.76
CA ILE A 56 0.64 12.70 -12.61
C ILE A 56 1.77 13.75 -12.69
N ALA A 57 2.39 14.06 -11.57
CA ALA A 57 3.47 15.04 -11.53
C ALA A 57 4.74 14.55 -12.22
N THR A 58 5.10 13.27 -12.06
CA THR A 58 6.36 12.70 -12.55
C THR A 58 6.27 12.24 -14.00
N PHE A 59 5.13 11.69 -14.40
CA PHE A 59 4.92 11.09 -15.72
C PHE A 59 3.88 11.85 -16.55
N SER A 60 3.94 13.18 -16.52
CA SER A 60 2.98 14.10 -17.17
C SER A 60 2.83 13.88 -18.69
N HIS A 61 3.82 13.29 -19.35
CA HIS A 61 3.77 12.98 -20.79
C HIS A 61 3.22 11.58 -21.10
N ASN A 62 2.99 10.75 -20.08
CA ASN A 62 2.43 9.41 -20.26
C ASN A 62 0.93 9.47 -20.56
N THR A 63 0.45 8.49 -21.30
CA THR A 63 -0.99 8.30 -21.52
C THR A 63 -1.68 7.90 -20.20
N LEU A 64 -2.99 8.12 -20.12
CA LEU A 64 -3.79 7.68 -18.96
C LEU A 64 -3.70 6.17 -18.74
N ASP A 65 -3.60 5.37 -19.82
CA ASP A 65 -3.41 3.92 -19.73
C ASP A 65 -2.08 3.56 -19.04
N GLU A 66 -0.99 4.24 -19.40
CA GLU A 66 0.31 4.01 -18.77
C GLU A 66 0.33 4.43 -17.30
N ILE A 67 -0.29 5.57 -16.98
CA ILE A 67 -0.45 6.03 -15.60
C ILE A 67 -1.28 5.03 -14.80
N SER A 68 -2.39 4.54 -15.35
CA SER A 68 -3.26 3.56 -14.69
C SER A 68 -2.55 2.24 -14.43
N ARG A 69 -1.75 1.75 -15.37
CA ARG A 69 -0.94 0.52 -15.18
C ARG A 69 0.10 0.69 -14.08
N ARG A 70 0.79 1.84 -14.04
CA ARG A 70 1.73 2.15 -12.95
C ARG A 70 1.01 2.22 -11.61
N PHE A 71 -0.14 2.87 -11.56
CA PHE A 71 -0.96 2.97 -10.35
C PHE A 71 -1.34 1.59 -9.82
N ILE A 72 -1.96 0.75 -10.66
CA ILE A 72 -2.37 -0.62 -10.28
C ILE A 72 -1.16 -1.43 -9.77
N HIS A 73 -0.01 -1.30 -10.43
CA HIS A 73 1.21 -1.97 -9.99
C HIS A 73 1.65 -1.51 -8.58
N LEU A 74 1.61 -0.22 -8.32
CA LEU A 74 2.11 0.35 -7.07
C LEU A 74 1.19 0.10 -5.86
N VAL A 75 -0.13 -0.06 -6.09
CA VAL A 75 -1.11 -0.22 -5.01
C VAL A 75 -1.65 -1.65 -4.88
N ASN A 76 -1.17 -2.63 -5.66
CA ASN A 76 -1.68 -3.99 -5.54
C ASN A 76 -1.10 -4.72 -4.32
N THR A 77 -1.85 -5.71 -3.86
CA THR A 77 -1.54 -6.55 -2.70
C THR A 77 -0.13 -7.13 -2.73
N ASN A 78 0.36 -7.60 -3.88
CA ASN A 78 1.68 -8.23 -3.97
C ASN A 78 2.80 -7.19 -3.80
N THR A 79 2.66 -6.01 -4.37
CA THR A 79 3.61 -4.90 -4.21
C THR A 79 3.63 -4.42 -2.77
N LEU A 80 2.48 -4.21 -2.15
CA LEU A 80 2.40 -3.83 -0.73
C LEU A 80 3.05 -4.88 0.16
N ALA A 81 2.75 -6.16 -0.03
CA ALA A 81 3.35 -7.24 0.74
C ALA A 81 4.88 -7.33 0.53
N LYS A 82 5.37 -7.08 -0.68
CA LYS A 82 6.81 -7.01 -0.98
C LYS A 82 7.47 -5.86 -0.20
N ILE A 83 6.87 -4.68 -0.23
CA ILE A 83 7.35 -3.50 0.50
C ILE A 83 7.34 -3.74 2.01
N PHE A 84 6.27 -4.33 2.54
CA PHE A 84 6.16 -4.72 3.95
C PHE A 84 7.32 -5.62 4.38
N LYS A 85 7.57 -6.71 3.62
CA LYS A 85 8.66 -7.66 3.90
C LYS A 85 10.04 -7.02 3.79
N LYS A 86 10.28 -6.25 2.72
CA LYS A 86 11.56 -5.57 2.48
C LYS A 86 11.93 -4.61 3.61
N ASN A 87 10.94 -4.00 4.25
CA ASN A 87 11.15 -3.05 5.33
C ASN A 87 11.16 -3.69 6.72
N ASN A 88 11.17 -5.03 6.82
CA ASN A 88 11.18 -5.80 8.08
C ASN A 88 10.03 -5.41 9.03
N LEU A 89 8.87 -5.04 8.47
CA LEU A 89 7.72 -4.64 9.28
C LEU A 89 7.08 -5.83 10.01
N GLY A 90 7.38 -7.05 9.60
CA GLY A 90 6.97 -8.27 10.27
C GLY A 90 7.44 -8.37 11.72
N ASP A 91 8.59 -7.78 12.05
CA ASP A 91 9.16 -7.81 13.41
C ASP A 91 8.30 -7.03 14.43
N ILE A 92 7.50 -6.10 13.95
CA ILE A 92 6.64 -5.24 14.79
C ILE A 92 5.15 -5.50 14.57
N PHE A 93 4.80 -6.38 13.63
CA PHE A 93 3.42 -6.72 13.31
C PHE A 93 2.92 -7.91 14.13
N LYS A 94 1.81 -7.73 14.85
CA LYS A 94 1.21 -8.75 15.72
C LYS A 94 0.01 -9.42 15.04
N HIS A 95 0.09 -10.73 14.84
CA HIS A 95 -1.00 -11.53 14.28
C HIS A 95 -0.99 -12.96 14.83
N GLN A 96 -2.12 -13.65 14.75
CA GLN A 96 -2.29 -15.08 15.03
C GLN A 96 -2.86 -15.80 13.81
N LEU A 97 -2.12 -15.76 12.70
CA LEU A 97 -2.48 -16.42 11.44
C LEU A 97 -1.80 -17.78 11.34
N ASP A 98 -2.43 -18.70 10.61
CA ASP A 98 -1.82 -19.99 10.27
C ASP A 98 -0.46 -19.76 9.59
N PRO A 99 0.62 -20.41 10.07
CA PRO A 99 1.96 -20.34 9.46
C PRO A 99 1.95 -20.67 7.96
N ASN A 100 1.09 -21.59 7.52
CA ASN A 100 1.02 -22.07 6.15
C ASN A 100 0.11 -21.23 5.23
N SER A 101 -0.61 -20.25 5.77
CA SER A 101 -1.47 -19.39 4.96
C SER A 101 -0.69 -18.40 4.09
N ASN A 102 -1.25 -18.03 2.93
CA ASN A 102 -0.73 -16.91 2.15
C ASN A 102 -1.03 -15.60 2.88
N LYS A 103 0.01 -14.98 3.44
CA LYS A 103 -0.09 -13.77 4.25
C LYS A 103 0.01 -12.47 3.46
N ASN A 104 0.07 -12.51 2.11
CA ASN A 104 0.29 -11.30 1.34
C ASN A 104 -0.82 -10.26 1.53
N SER A 105 -2.09 -10.67 1.57
CA SER A 105 -3.19 -9.74 1.86
C SER A 105 -3.02 -9.07 3.23
N VAL A 106 -2.75 -9.86 4.25
CA VAL A 106 -2.60 -9.35 5.62
C VAL A 106 -1.40 -8.42 5.78
N TYR A 107 -0.31 -8.65 5.04
CA TYR A 107 0.83 -7.74 5.01
C TYR A 107 0.52 -6.45 4.26
N ALA A 108 -0.29 -6.51 3.21
CA ALA A 108 -0.80 -5.32 2.54
C ALA A 108 -1.69 -4.51 3.47
N ASP A 109 -2.66 -5.15 4.13
CA ASP A 109 -3.58 -4.53 5.10
C ASP A 109 -2.79 -3.85 6.24
N ALA A 110 -1.71 -4.51 6.73
CA ALA A 110 -0.85 -3.95 7.76
C ALA A 110 -0.09 -2.69 7.30
N LEU A 111 0.35 -2.67 6.05
CA LEU A 111 1.01 -1.49 5.47
C LEU A 111 0.03 -0.34 5.27
N GLU A 112 -1.17 -0.62 4.80
CA GLU A 112 -2.25 0.36 4.69
C GLU A 112 -2.66 0.89 6.06
N SER A 113 -2.80 0.01 7.07
CA SER A 113 -3.09 0.43 8.44
C SER A 113 -2.01 1.37 9.00
N LEU A 114 -0.74 1.11 8.73
CA LEU A 114 0.37 1.98 9.12
C LEU A 114 0.25 3.36 8.46
N ILE A 115 -0.10 3.42 7.16
CA ILE A 115 -0.31 4.66 6.43
C ILE A 115 -1.50 5.44 7.00
N GLY A 116 -2.63 4.78 7.25
CA GLY A 116 -3.82 5.41 7.82
C GLY A 116 -3.59 5.93 9.23
N PHE A 117 -2.83 5.22 10.06
CA PHE A 117 -2.39 5.69 11.36
C PHE A 117 -1.50 6.93 11.23
N SER A 118 -0.51 6.88 10.34
CA SER A 118 0.38 8.01 10.03
C SER A 118 -0.42 9.26 9.67
N TYR A 119 -1.37 9.13 8.75
CA TYR A 119 -2.25 10.22 8.33
C TYR A 119 -3.08 10.79 9.49
N THR A 120 -3.69 9.90 10.27
CA THR A 120 -4.52 10.32 11.41
C THR A 120 -3.73 11.10 12.47
N ARG A 121 -2.45 10.80 12.65
CA ARG A 121 -1.60 11.38 13.68
C ARG A 121 -0.77 12.56 13.23
N LYS A 122 -0.34 12.58 11.96
CA LYS A 122 0.65 13.53 11.45
C LYS A 122 0.20 14.27 10.18
N GLY A 123 -0.96 13.90 9.61
CA GLY A 123 -1.48 14.51 8.40
C GLY A 123 -0.86 13.99 7.10
N LEU A 124 -1.24 14.64 5.99
CA LEU A 124 -0.93 14.19 4.63
C LEU A 124 0.57 14.28 4.31
N ASP A 125 1.22 15.39 4.65
CA ASP A 125 2.62 15.63 4.29
C ASP A 125 3.55 14.58 4.87
N PHE A 126 3.36 14.23 6.15
CA PHE A 126 4.14 13.18 6.79
C PHE A 126 3.85 11.80 6.19
N SER A 127 2.59 11.51 5.85
CA SER A 127 2.22 10.24 5.20
C SER A 127 2.78 10.15 3.79
N LYS A 128 2.86 11.26 3.07
CA LYS A 128 3.51 11.35 1.77
C LYS A 128 5.01 11.03 1.88
N GLU A 129 5.72 11.62 2.86
CA GLU A 129 7.12 11.28 3.11
C GLU A 129 7.30 9.78 3.43
N LEU A 130 6.42 9.21 4.27
CA LEU A 130 6.44 7.78 4.59
C LEU A 130 6.27 6.92 3.34
N ILE A 131 5.26 7.21 2.52
CA ILE A 131 4.98 6.46 1.28
C ILE A 131 6.15 6.58 0.30
N MET A 132 6.64 7.79 0.04
CA MET A 132 7.76 7.98 -0.89
C MET A 132 9.02 7.23 -0.45
N GLU A 133 9.32 7.22 0.85
CA GLU A 133 10.47 6.49 1.40
C GLU A 133 10.32 4.96 1.29
N LEU A 134 9.11 4.43 1.52
CA LEU A 134 8.87 2.99 1.46
C LEU A 134 8.79 2.46 0.02
N TRP A 135 8.27 3.26 -0.91
CA TRP A 135 8.05 2.89 -2.31
C TRP A 135 9.22 3.24 -3.25
N GLN A 136 10.31 3.87 -2.76
CA GLN A 136 11.39 4.43 -3.60
C GLN A 136 11.90 3.49 -4.69
N ASP A 137 11.97 2.18 -4.44
CA ASP A 137 12.46 1.20 -5.41
C ASP A 137 11.39 0.76 -6.42
N GLU A 138 10.12 0.97 -6.11
CA GLU A 138 8.99 0.57 -6.95
C GLU A 138 8.47 1.71 -7.84
N LEU A 139 8.65 2.97 -7.43
CA LEU A 139 8.06 4.16 -8.07
C LEU A 139 8.38 4.29 -9.57
N ASN A 140 9.57 3.91 -9.98
CA ASN A 140 10.02 4.03 -11.39
C ASN A 140 9.74 2.77 -12.22
N THR A 141 9.17 1.72 -11.63
CA THR A 141 8.87 0.48 -12.33
C THR A 141 7.77 0.72 -13.36
N LEU A 142 8.04 0.41 -14.64
CA LEU A 142 7.00 0.35 -15.66
C LEU A 142 6.56 -1.11 -15.80
N PRO A 143 5.38 -1.48 -15.33
CA PRO A 143 4.89 -2.85 -15.48
C PRO A 143 4.63 -3.15 -16.96
N GLN A 144 5.02 -4.35 -17.39
CA GLN A 144 4.67 -4.84 -18.72
C GLN A 144 3.14 -4.91 -18.87
N LYS A 145 2.66 -4.71 -20.10
CA LYS A 145 1.24 -4.98 -20.39
C LYS A 145 0.95 -6.45 -20.11
N ASP A 146 -0.18 -6.69 -19.46
CA ASP A 146 -0.70 -8.05 -19.31
C ASP A 146 -0.83 -8.68 -20.70
N PRO A 147 -0.30 -9.90 -20.93
CA PRO A 147 -0.38 -10.59 -22.20
C PRO A 147 -1.82 -10.70 -22.74
N LYS A 148 -2.80 -10.90 -21.86
CA LYS A 148 -4.22 -10.94 -22.24
C LYS A 148 -4.69 -9.60 -22.78
N THR A 149 -4.39 -8.50 -22.10
CA THR A 149 -4.74 -7.15 -22.54
C THR A 149 -4.03 -6.81 -23.86
N PHE A 150 -2.76 -7.19 -23.99
CA PHE A 150 -2.01 -6.98 -25.23
C PHE A 150 -2.64 -7.72 -26.42
N ILE A 151 -2.99 -9.00 -26.24
CA ILE A 151 -3.65 -9.81 -27.29
C ILE A 151 -5.03 -9.23 -27.63
N GLN A 152 -5.80 -8.81 -26.62
CA GLN A 152 -7.13 -8.23 -26.83
C GLN A 152 -7.05 -6.94 -27.64
N GLU A 153 -6.17 -6.01 -27.28
CA GLU A 153 -5.94 -4.77 -28.02
C GLU A 153 -5.45 -5.05 -29.46
N TYR A 154 -4.53 -6.02 -29.61
CA TYR A 154 -4.04 -6.43 -30.93
C TYR A 154 -5.16 -6.97 -31.82
N CYS A 155 -6.02 -7.85 -31.27
CA CYS A 155 -7.16 -8.39 -31.99
C CYS A 155 -8.17 -7.32 -32.37
N GLN A 156 -8.51 -6.41 -31.44
CA GLN A 156 -9.41 -5.28 -31.70
C GLN A 156 -8.86 -4.37 -32.80
N LYS A 157 -7.56 -4.04 -32.74
CA LYS A 157 -6.91 -3.19 -33.74
C LYS A 157 -6.85 -3.85 -35.13
N LYS A 158 -6.58 -5.15 -35.17
CA LYS A 158 -6.42 -5.90 -36.43
C LYS A 158 -7.74 -6.28 -37.07
N TYR A 159 -8.75 -6.65 -36.27
CA TYR A 159 -10.00 -7.17 -36.79
C TYR A 159 -11.19 -6.20 -36.65
N LYS A 160 -10.95 -4.98 -36.12
CA LYS A 160 -12.00 -3.95 -35.90
C LYS A 160 -13.24 -4.52 -35.20
N THR A 161 -13.07 -5.53 -34.37
CA THR A 161 -14.16 -6.16 -33.64
C THR A 161 -14.29 -5.45 -32.29
N ILE A 162 -15.48 -4.95 -32.02
CA ILE A 162 -15.84 -4.29 -30.75
C ILE A 162 -15.97 -5.35 -29.65
#